data_f82e69ff53ab827bfed624ed57258e78
#
_entry.id   f82e69ff53ab827bfed624ed57258e78
#
_cell.length_a   1.000
_cell.length_b   1.000
_cell.length_c   1.000
_cell.angle_alpha   90.00
_cell.angle_beta   90.00
_cell.angle_gamma   90.00
#
_symmetry.space_group_name_H-M   'P 1'
#
loop_
_entity.id
_entity.type
_entity.pdbx_description
1 polymer ?
#
loop_
_entity_poly.entity_id
_entity_poly.type
_entity_poly.pdbx_seq_one_letter_code
_entity_poly.pdbx_strand_id
1 'polypeptide(L)'
;IKMMTVGGGSSSLKARYEITPLEGLKKRIGNQAEIVYARGYVGDPTSNYNGVVAKVSLEEKRPQAELTAEALKAAKDADIVLFIGGLNKSPNQDDEGHDRKQLELPYGQDKLISELAKVNKNIVFVNISGNAVAMPWVKEVPGIVQGWFLGTEAGNALANVLVGDVNPSGKLSFTFP
;
A
#
# COMPACT_ATOMS: atom_id res chain seq x y z
N ILE A 1 3.52 -3.59 -8.79
CA ILE A 1 2.78 -2.55 -8.07
C ILE A 1 3.47 -1.23 -8.35
N LYS A 2 2.74 -0.27 -8.86
CA LYS A 2 3.29 1.07 -9.08
C LYS A 2 3.14 1.87 -7.79
N MET A 3 4.25 2.42 -7.31
CA MET A 3 4.29 3.33 -6.19
C MET A 3 3.76 4.71 -6.58
N MET A 4 3.10 5.38 -5.66
CA MET A 4 2.71 6.78 -5.79
C MET A 4 3.77 7.65 -5.12
N THR A 5 4.55 8.36 -5.92
CA THR A 5 5.57 9.29 -5.39
C THR A 5 4.96 10.52 -4.75
N VAL A 6 3.81 10.95 -5.23
CA VAL A 6 3.09 12.15 -4.77
C VAL A 6 1.59 11.97 -4.90
N GLY A 7 0.80 12.79 -4.23
CA GLY A 7 -0.64 12.91 -4.43
C GLY A 7 -1.02 13.40 -5.83
N GLY A 8 -2.32 13.50 -6.10
CA GLY A 8 -2.87 14.02 -7.35
C GLY A 8 -2.96 15.55 -7.39
N GLY A 9 -3.49 16.09 -8.49
CA GLY A 9 -3.73 17.52 -8.67
C GLY A 9 -2.49 18.34 -8.98
N SER A 10 -2.44 19.59 -8.53
CA SER A 10 -1.38 20.55 -8.83
C SER A 10 -0.02 20.18 -8.23
N SER A 11 0.01 19.34 -7.20
CA SER A 11 1.24 18.82 -6.62
C SER A 11 1.88 17.67 -7.43
N SER A 12 1.22 17.22 -8.47
CA SER A 12 1.69 16.09 -9.28
C SER A 12 2.98 16.40 -10.01
N LEU A 13 3.86 15.42 -10.03
CA LEU A 13 5.09 15.50 -10.81
C LEU A 13 5.32 14.18 -11.57
N LYS A 14 6.12 14.27 -12.63
CA LYS A 14 6.61 13.11 -13.35
C LYS A 14 7.95 12.71 -12.77
N ALA A 15 7.96 11.70 -11.93
CA ALA A 15 9.18 11.15 -11.37
C ALA A 15 10.06 10.53 -12.48
N ARG A 16 11.37 10.70 -12.37
CA ARG A 16 12.34 10.06 -13.28
C ARG A 16 12.34 8.55 -13.12
N TYR A 17 12.18 8.08 -11.87
CA TYR A 17 12.03 6.68 -11.48
C TYR A 17 11.24 6.61 -10.17
N GLU A 18 10.78 5.43 -9.82
CA GLU A 18 10.12 5.14 -8.55
C GLU A 18 10.56 3.76 -8.08
N ILE A 19 10.95 3.67 -6.80
CA ILE A 19 11.25 2.39 -6.14
C ILE A 19 10.01 1.95 -5.38
N THR A 20 9.43 0.84 -5.79
CA THR A 20 8.25 0.27 -5.10
C THR A 20 8.63 -0.35 -3.76
N PRO A 21 7.69 -0.49 -2.80
CA PRO A 21 7.96 -1.19 -1.54
C PRO A 21 8.49 -2.61 -1.74
N LEU A 22 7.99 -3.34 -2.74
CA LEU A 22 8.46 -4.67 -3.06
C LEU A 22 9.92 -4.68 -3.54
N GLU A 23 10.30 -3.73 -4.41
CA GLU A 23 11.68 -3.60 -4.87
C GLU A 23 12.63 -3.20 -3.74
N GLY A 24 12.22 -2.24 -2.89
CA GLY A 24 12.98 -1.83 -1.72
C GLY A 24 13.21 -2.99 -0.74
N LEU A 25 12.16 -3.74 -0.41
CA LEU A 25 12.26 -4.92 0.44
C LEU A 25 13.16 -6.00 -0.15
N LYS A 26 13.00 -6.35 -1.43
CA LYS A 26 13.85 -7.33 -2.11
C LYS A 26 15.31 -6.92 -2.08
N LYS A 27 15.60 -5.66 -2.36
CA LYS A 27 16.96 -5.12 -2.34
C LYS A 27 17.57 -5.16 -0.94
N ARG A 28 16.79 -4.78 0.10
CA ARG A 28 17.29 -4.70 1.48
C ARG A 28 17.43 -6.06 2.15
N ILE A 29 16.49 -6.96 1.93
CA ILE A 29 16.47 -8.29 2.56
C ILE A 29 17.46 -9.24 1.85
N GLY A 30 17.58 -9.13 0.52
CA GLY A 30 18.46 -10.01 -0.25
C GLY A 30 18.08 -11.48 -0.03
N ASN A 31 19.06 -12.28 0.41
CA ASN A 31 18.89 -13.71 0.68
C ASN A 31 18.57 -14.02 2.17
N GLN A 32 18.30 -13.02 3.01
CA GLN A 32 18.04 -13.23 4.45
C GLN A 32 16.65 -13.79 4.73
N ALA A 33 15.69 -13.58 3.84
CA ALA A 33 14.35 -14.16 3.90
C ALA A 33 13.75 -14.32 2.51
N GLU A 34 12.80 -15.23 2.38
CA GLU A 34 11.99 -15.38 1.18
C GLU A 34 10.87 -14.34 1.16
N ILE A 35 10.66 -13.69 0.02
CA ILE A 35 9.55 -12.75 -0.17
C ILE A 35 8.56 -13.35 -1.17
N VAL A 36 7.41 -13.78 -0.66
CA VAL A 36 6.27 -14.21 -1.46
C VAL A 36 5.37 -13.01 -1.72
N TYR A 37 5.05 -12.76 -2.98
CA TYR A 37 4.18 -11.67 -3.39
C TYR A 37 2.82 -12.18 -3.85
N ALA A 38 1.76 -11.64 -3.28
CA ALA A 38 0.38 -11.81 -3.75
C ALA A 38 -0.24 -10.42 -4.00
N ARG A 39 -0.97 -10.26 -5.08
CA ARG A 39 -1.58 -8.97 -5.44
C ARG A 39 -2.71 -8.58 -4.49
N GLY A 40 -3.52 -9.54 -4.08
CA GLY A 40 -4.58 -9.40 -3.09
C GLY A 40 -5.86 -8.71 -3.58
N TYR A 41 -5.76 -7.60 -4.29
CA TYR A 41 -6.93 -6.87 -4.79
C TYR A 41 -6.67 -6.18 -6.14
N VAL A 42 -7.77 -5.84 -6.83
CA VAL A 42 -7.73 -5.08 -8.08
C VAL A 42 -7.91 -3.60 -7.73
N GLY A 43 -6.88 -2.80 -8.04
CA GLY A 43 -6.98 -1.34 -7.99
C GLY A 43 -7.54 -0.76 -9.30
N ASP A 44 -7.54 0.57 -9.41
CA ASP A 44 -7.94 1.25 -10.63
C ASP A 44 -6.86 1.06 -11.73
N PRO A 45 -7.17 0.34 -12.81
CA PRO A 45 -6.22 0.13 -13.91
C PRO A 45 -6.05 1.36 -14.79
N THR A 46 -6.99 2.30 -14.73
CA THR A 46 -7.08 3.44 -15.66
C THR A 46 -6.44 4.69 -15.11
N SER A 47 -5.89 4.64 -13.89
CA SER A 47 -5.36 5.82 -13.21
C SER A 47 -4.35 6.56 -14.09
N ASN A 48 -4.85 7.59 -14.77
CA ASN A 48 -4.06 8.51 -15.54
C ASN A 48 -3.37 9.47 -14.56
N TYR A 49 -2.12 9.20 -14.26
CA TYR A 49 -1.34 10.00 -13.34
C TYR A 49 -0.87 11.30 -14.03
N ASN A 50 -1.78 12.26 -14.20
CA ASN A 50 -1.48 13.60 -14.74
C ASN A 50 -0.67 13.56 -16.04
N GLY A 51 -1.15 12.84 -17.05
CA GLY A 51 -0.49 12.68 -18.34
C GLY A 51 0.71 11.74 -18.35
N VAL A 52 1.06 11.12 -17.23
CA VAL A 52 2.03 10.03 -17.20
C VAL A 52 1.32 8.73 -17.45
N VAL A 53 1.32 8.27 -18.68
CA VAL A 53 0.84 6.94 -19.03
C VAL A 53 1.76 5.91 -18.38
N ALA A 54 1.20 5.03 -17.57
CA ALA A 54 1.96 3.90 -17.05
C ALA A 54 2.47 3.07 -18.25
N LYS A 55 3.78 2.86 -18.32
CA LYS A 55 4.38 2.00 -19.37
C LYS A 55 4.03 0.52 -19.19
N VAL A 56 3.46 0.15 -18.05
CA VAL A 56 3.06 -1.21 -17.70
C VAL A 56 1.55 -1.23 -17.49
N SER A 57 0.87 -2.16 -18.13
CA SER A 57 -0.55 -2.39 -17.87
C SER A 57 -0.73 -2.81 -16.42
N LEU A 58 -1.62 -2.09 -15.70
CA LEU A 58 -2.06 -2.45 -14.35
C LEU A 58 -3.32 -3.33 -14.39
N GLU A 59 -3.81 -3.65 -15.59
CA GLU A 59 -4.97 -4.49 -15.78
C GLU A 59 -4.76 -5.86 -15.12
N GLU A 60 -5.75 -6.28 -14.38
CA GLU A 60 -5.83 -7.62 -13.79
C GLU A 60 -7.05 -8.34 -14.34
N LYS A 61 -6.82 -9.49 -14.96
CA LYS A 61 -7.89 -10.30 -15.59
C LYS A 61 -8.46 -11.35 -14.64
N ARG A 62 -7.75 -11.68 -13.57
CA ARG A 62 -8.20 -12.65 -12.58
C ARG A 62 -9.32 -12.05 -11.74
N PRO A 63 -10.34 -12.83 -11.37
CA PRO A 63 -11.39 -12.34 -10.48
C PRO A 63 -10.85 -12.04 -9.08
N GLN A 64 -11.48 -11.09 -8.39
CA GLN A 64 -11.09 -10.69 -7.03
C GLN A 64 -11.01 -11.88 -6.06
N ALA A 65 -11.92 -12.86 -6.21
CA ALA A 65 -11.92 -14.05 -5.34
C ALA A 65 -10.64 -14.88 -5.45
N GLU A 66 -10.08 -15.00 -6.66
CA GLU A 66 -8.82 -15.72 -6.88
C GLU A 66 -7.64 -14.98 -6.24
N LEU A 67 -7.59 -13.64 -6.41
CA LEU A 67 -6.55 -12.81 -5.79
C LEU A 67 -6.60 -12.86 -4.26
N THR A 68 -7.80 -12.85 -3.70
CA THR A 68 -8.02 -12.99 -2.27
C THR A 68 -7.55 -14.37 -1.77
N ALA A 69 -7.92 -15.44 -2.47
CA ALA A 69 -7.52 -16.80 -2.09
C ALA A 69 -6.00 -17.00 -2.14
N GLU A 70 -5.33 -16.45 -3.19
CA GLU A 70 -3.87 -16.45 -3.31
C GLU A 70 -3.22 -15.73 -2.11
N ALA A 71 -3.72 -14.53 -1.78
CA ALA A 71 -3.20 -13.74 -0.68
C ALA A 71 -3.39 -14.43 0.68
N LEU A 72 -4.56 -15.01 0.94
CA LEU A 72 -4.83 -15.75 2.18
C LEU A 72 -3.95 -17.02 2.30
N LYS A 73 -3.72 -17.73 1.21
CA LYS A 73 -2.82 -18.87 1.19
C LYS A 73 -1.39 -18.45 1.52
N ALA A 74 -0.86 -17.43 0.83
CA ALA A 74 0.47 -16.92 1.08
C ALA A 74 0.63 -16.42 2.52
N ALA A 75 -0.37 -15.70 3.05
CA ALA A 75 -0.36 -15.20 4.42
C ALA A 75 -0.36 -16.29 5.48
N LYS A 76 -1.06 -17.40 5.25
CA LYS A 76 -1.12 -18.52 6.19
C LYS A 76 0.24 -19.17 6.40
N ASP A 77 1.03 -19.27 5.34
CA ASP A 77 2.32 -19.95 5.33
C ASP A 77 3.50 -19.01 5.67
N ALA A 78 3.26 -17.71 5.79
CA ALA A 78 4.28 -16.70 6.07
C ALA A 78 4.51 -16.47 7.57
N ASP A 79 5.75 -16.17 7.96
CA ASP A 79 6.09 -15.76 9.32
C ASP A 79 5.53 -14.34 9.64
N ILE A 80 5.48 -13.47 8.63
CA ILE A 80 4.95 -12.10 8.72
C ILE A 80 4.26 -11.70 7.43
N VAL A 81 3.17 -10.97 7.55
CA VAL A 81 2.43 -10.39 6.42
C VAL A 81 2.63 -8.89 6.39
N LEU A 82 3.12 -8.37 5.27
CA LEU A 82 3.16 -6.93 5.01
C LEU A 82 2.07 -6.57 4.02
N PHE A 83 0.98 -5.96 4.50
CA PHE A 83 -0.07 -5.44 3.63
C PHE A 83 0.27 -4.00 3.25
N ILE A 84 0.62 -3.79 1.99
CA ILE A 84 0.88 -2.46 1.45
C ILE A 84 -0.36 -1.99 0.71
N GLY A 85 -1.03 -1.00 1.27
CA GLY A 85 -2.29 -0.49 0.75
C GLY A 85 -2.47 1.00 0.99
N GLY A 86 -3.71 1.47 0.93
CA GLY A 86 -4.04 2.87 1.14
C GLY A 86 -4.83 3.47 0.00
N LEU A 87 -4.60 4.74 -0.21
CA LEU A 87 -5.21 5.55 -1.27
C LEU A 87 -4.27 5.67 -2.48
N ASN A 88 -4.78 6.25 -3.54
CA ASN A 88 -3.99 6.67 -4.69
C ASN A 88 -4.45 8.04 -5.17
N LYS A 89 -3.81 8.57 -6.19
CA LYS A 89 -4.11 9.88 -6.76
C LYS A 89 -5.20 9.88 -7.84
N SER A 90 -6.08 8.89 -7.82
CA SER A 90 -7.28 8.90 -8.65
C SER A 90 -8.32 9.88 -8.11
N PRO A 91 -9.20 10.41 -8.96
CA PRO A 91 -10.32 11.24 -8.51
C PRO A 91 -11.11 10.58 -7.38
N ASN A 92 -11.52 11.35 -6.39
CA ASN A 92 -12.21 10.90 -5.16
C ASN A 92 -11.36 10.00 -4.22
N GLN A 93 -10.04 10.08 -4.31
CA GLN A 93 -9.11 9.51 -3.34
C GLN A 93 -8.16 10.61 -2.80
N ASP A 94 -6.87 10.59 -3.15
CA ASP A 94 -5.92 11.64 -2.77
C ASP A 94 -5.61 12.53 -3.98
N ASP A 95 -6.63 13.18 -4.51
CA ASP A 95 -6.55 14.08 -5.65
C ASP A 95 -7.07 15.47 -5.27
N GLU A 96 -6.61 16.50 -5.97
CA GLU A 96 -7.08 17.85 -5.82
C GLU A 96 -8.40 18.06 -6.58
N GLY A 97 -9.33 18.78 -5.99
CA GLY A 97 -10.61 19.14 -6.61
C GLY A 97 -11.69 18.05 -6.57
N HIS A 98 -11.41 16.89 -5.99
CA HIS A 98 -12.37 15.78 -5.90
C HIS A 98 -12.33 15.15 -4.51
N ASP A 99 -13.22 15.59 -3.63
CA ASP A 99 -13.31 15.06 -2.28
C ASP A 99 -13.73 13.58 -2.24
N ARG A 100 -13.16 12.85 -1.31
CA ARG A 100 -13.61 11.49 -1.02
C ARG A 100 -15.02 11.50 -0.44
N LYS A 101 -15.80 10.49 -0.82
CA LYS A 101 -17.18 10.32 -0.33
C LYS A 101 -17.26 9.49 0.96
N GLN A 102 -16.19 8.77 1.31
CA GLN A 102 -16.12 7.87 2.46
C GLN A 102 -14.68 7.80 2.98
N LEU A 103 -14.52 7.43 4.27
CA LEU A 103 -13.20 7.31 4.90
C LEU A 103 -12.59 5.91 4.76
N GLU A 104 -13.40 4.92 4.41
CA GLU A 104 -12.98 3.53 4.20
C GLU A 104 -11.96 3.42 3.07
N LEU A 105 -11.12 2.39 3.13
CA LEU A 105 -10.18 2.07 2.07
C LEU A 105 -10.91 1.58 0.81
N PRO A 106 -10.50 2.03 -0.38
CA PRO A 106 -11.10 1.60 -1.64
C PRO A 106 -10.76 0.16 -1.98
N TYR A 107 -11.45 -0.39 -2.99
CA TYR A 107 -11.15 -1.70 -3.61
C TYR A 107 -11.29 -2.90 -2.67
N GLY A 108 -12.09 -2.79 -1.61
CA GLY A 108 -12.30 -3.88 -0.65
C GLY A 108 -11.10 -4.20 0.24
N GLN A 109 -10.15 -3.27 0.37
CA GLN A 109 -8.94 -3.45 1.18
C GLN A 109 -9.29 -3.76 2.64
N ASP A 110 -10.26 -3.07 3.24
CA ASP A 110 -10.64 -3.29 4.65
C ASP A 110 -11.07 -4.74 4.92
N LYS A 111 -11.87 -5.30 4.01
CA LYS A 111 -12.30 -6.70 4.09
C LYS A 111 -11.10 -7.65 3.98
N LEU A 112 -10.20 -7.40 3.03
CA LEU A 112 -9.02 -8.23 2.82
C LEU A 112 -8.07 -8.19 4.02
N ILE A 113 -7.85 -7.00 4.61
CA ILE A 113 -7.02 -6.85 5.82
C ILE A 113 -7.59 -7.66 6.98
N SER A 114 -8.91 -7.57 7.23
CA SER A 114 -9.57 -8.35 8.27
C SER A 114 -9.48 -9.86 8.01
N GLU A 115 -9.59 -10.30 6.77
CA GLU A 115 -9.44 -11.73 6.42
C GLU A 115 -8.01 -12.22 6.61
N LEU A 116 -7.02 -11.43 6.23
CA LEU A 116 -5.59 -11.72 6.44
C LEU A 116 -5.25 -11.79 7.94
N ALA A 117 -5.75 -10.86 8.74
CA ALA A 117 -5.54 -10.83 10.20
C ALA A 117 -6.16 -12.05 10.93
N LYS A 118 -7.15 -12.72 10.32
CA LYS A 118 -7.70 -13.98 10.86
C LYS A 118 -6.75 -15.16 10.64
N VAL A 119 -6.06 -15.21 9.51
CA VAL A 119 -5.17 -16.34 9.15
C VAL A 119 -3.74 -16.16 9.62
N ASN A 120 -3.28 -14.91 9.79
CA ASN A 120 -1.94 -14.61 10.33
C ASN A 120 -2.00 -13.41 11.28
N LYS A 121 -1.59 -13.61 12.54
CA LYS A 121 -1.60 -12.56 13.56
C LYS A 121 -0.39 -11.62 13.49
N ASN A 122 0.65 -12.01 12.77
CA ASN A 122 1.82 -11.19 12.51
C ASN A 122 1.63 -10.37 11.22
N ILE A 123 0.66 -9.48 11.22
CA ILE A 123 0.36 -8.62 10.09
C ILE A 123 0.73 -7.17 10.39
N VAL A 124 1.38 -6.51 9.44
CA VAL A 124 1.65 -5.08 9.45
C VAL A 124 0.98 -4.43 8.25
N PHE A 125 0.18 -3.41 8.52
CA PHE A 125 -0.40 -2.57 7.48
C PHE A 125 0.48 -1.34 7.24
N VAL A 126 0.89 -1.15 6.00
CA VAL A 126 1.59 0.06 5.53
C VAL A 126 0.62 0.89 4.72
N ASN A 127 0.16 1.98 5.30
CA ASN A 127 -0.81 2.88 4.69
C ASN A 127 -0.10 3.94 3.82
N ILE A 128 -0.32 3.91 2.55
CA ILE A 128 0.14 4.94 1.60
C ILE A 128 -1.04 5.87 1.34
N SER A 129 -1.07 7.00 2.03
CA SER A 129 -2.14 8.00 1.87
C SER A 129 -1.68 9.38 2.32
N GLY A 130 -2.20 10.42 1.70
CA GLY A 130 -2.02 11.82 2.13
C GLY A 130 -3.08 12.28 3.12
N ASN A 131 -4.18 11.50 3.27
CA ASN A 131 -5.32 11.80 4.12
C ASN A 131 -5.60 10.67 5.10
N ALA A 132 -6.42 10.97 6.14
CA ALA A 132 -6.90 9.97 7.08
C ALA A 132 -7.78 8.92 6.37
N VAL A 133 -7.69 7.69 6.83
CA VAL A 133 -8.56 6.57 6.43
C VAL A 133 -9.15 5.93 7.67
N ALA A 134 -10.38 5.43 7.58
CA ALA A 134 -10.96 4.61 8.62
C ALA A 134 -10.25 3.25 8.68
N MET A 135 -10.07 2.73 9.88
CA MET A 135 -9.40 1.46 10.15
C MET A 135 -10.27 0.55 11.02
N PRO A 136 -11.39 0.03 10.50
CA PRO A 136 -12.32 -0.78 11.32
C PRO A 136 -11.66 -2.02 11.90
N TRP A 137 -10.59 -2.50 11.31
CA TRP A 137 -9.78 -3.64 11.71
C TRP A 137 -8.58 -3.29 12.62
N VAL A 138 -8.47 -2.05 13.10
CA VAL A 138 -7.31 -1.55 13.88
C VAL A 138 -6.95 -2.42 15.08
N LYS A 139 -7.94 -3.05 15.73
CA LYS A 139 -7.73 -3.94 16.88
C LYS A 139 -7.21 -5.33 16.48
N GLU A 140 -7.27 -5.67 15.22
CA GLU A 140 -6.87 -6.98 14.67
C GLU A 140 -5.45 -6.96 14.10
N VAL A 141 -4.91 -5.75 13.81
CA VAL A 141 -3.62 -5.53 13.14
C VAL A 141 -2.62 -4.92 14.13
N PRO A 142 -1.63 -5.68 14.61
CA PRO A 142 -0.73 -5.23 15.67
C PRO A 142 0.27 -4.15 15.24
N GLY A 143 0.55 -4.02 13.94
CA GLY A 143 1.48 -3.04 13.41
C GLY A 143 0.87 -2.19 12.30
N ILE A 144 0.94 -0.87 12.44
CA ILE A 144 0.46 0.08 11.43
C ILE A 144 1.54 1.13 11.19
N VAL A 145 1.93 1.31 9.92
CA VAL A 145 2.90 2.31 9.49
C VAL A 145 2.21 3.28 8.55
N GLN A 146 2.21 4.57 8.88
CA GLN A 146 1.75 5.62 7.98
C GLN A 146 2.90 6.01 7.06
N GLY A 147 2.81 5.60 5.80
CA GLY A 147 3.88 5.74 4.82
C GLY A 147 3.78 7.01 3.97
N TRP A 148 2.69 7.77 4.03
CA TRP A 148 2.48 8.99 3.23
C TRP A 148 2.84 8.78 1.73
N PHE A 149 3.09 9.88 1.00
CA PHE A 149 3.68 9.88 -0.34
C PHE A 149 5.15 10.32 -0.22
N LEU A 150 6.07 9.35 -0.15
CA LEU A 150 7.47 9.54 0.26
C LEU A 150 8.44 9.85 -0.89
N GLY A 151 7.95 10.11 -2.09
CA GLY A 151 8.82 10.40 -3.23
C GLY A 151 9.43 9.16 -3.89
N THR A 152 10.44 9.37 -4.71
CA THR A 152 11.01 8.33 -5.60
C THR A 152 11.66 7.17 -4.85
N GLU A 153 12.22 7.42 -3.67
CA GLU A 153 12.92 6.43 -2.84
C GLU A 153 12.04 5.79 -1.76
N ALA A 154 10.72 5.98 -1.84
CA ALA A 154 9.79 5.50 -0.82
C ALA A 154 9.93 4.00 -0.50
N GLY A 155 10.16 3.17 -1.52
CA GLY A 155 10.37 1.73 -1.30
C GLY A 155 11.61 1.43 -0.47
N ASN A 156 12.72 2.10 -0.71
CA ASN A 156 13.94 1.93 0.08
C ASN A 156 13.76 2.46 1.52
N ALA A 157 13.11 3.62 1.68
CA ALA A 157 12.85 4.20 3.01
C ALA A 157 11.92 3.31 3.85
N LEU A 158 10.83 2.83 3.26
CA LEU A 158 9.91 1.90 3.92
C LEU A 158 10.59 0.57 4.28
N ALA A 159 11.41 0.02 3.37
CA ALA A 159 12.15 -1.20 3.66
C ALA A 159 13.04 -1.05 4.90
N ASN A 160 13.81 0.05 5.02
CA ASN A 160 14.67 0.30 6.16
C ASN A 160 13.89 0.40 7.47
N VAL A 161 12.72 1.03 7.46
CA VAL A 161 11.83 1.09 8.64
C VAL A 161 11.29 -0.30 8.98
N LEU A 162 10.79 -1.05 8.00
CA LEU A 162 10.13 -2.33 8.20
C LEU A 162 11.10 -3.44 8.68
N VAL A 163 12.38 -3.35 8.30
CA VAL A 163 13.41 -4.32 8.77
C VAL A 163 14.13 -3.84 10.04
N GLY A 164 13.80 -2.64 10.55
CA GLY A 164 14.36 -2.12 11.79
C GLY A 164 15.72 -1.42 11.68
N ASP A 165 16.20 -1.11 10.47
CA ASP A 165 17.42 -0.30 10.28
C ASP A 165 17.23 1.14 10.75
N VAL A 166 16.00 1.63 10.65
CA VAL A 166 15.60 2.98 11.07
C VAL A 166 14.41 2.88 11.99
N ASN A 167 14.53 3.44 13.19
CA ASN A 167 13.42 3.56 14.11
C ASN A 167 12.49 4.71 13.68
N PRO A 168 11.22 4.48 13.35
CA PRO A 168 10.31 5.54 12.96
C PRO A 168 10.02 6.45 14.17
N SER A 169 10.27 7.74 14.02
CA SER A 169 10.09 8.73 15.09
C SER A 169 9.07 9.82 14.74
N GLY A 170 8.48 9.76 13.54
CA GLY A 170 7.45 10.69 13.10
C GLY A 170 6.19 10.61 13.96
N LYS A 171 5.50 11.75 14.09
CA LYS A 171 4.21 11.88 14.75
C LYS A 171 3.13 12.07 13.70
N LEU A 172 1.95 11.52 13.92
CA LEU A 172 0.79 11.80 13.07
C LEU A 172 0.41 13.27 13.23
N SER A 173 0.15 13.94 12.12
CA SER A 173 -0.25 15.36 12.08
C SER A 173 -1.75 15.57 12.33
N PHE A 174 -2.54 14.48 12.27
CA PHE A 174 -3.97 14.46 12.55
C PHE A 174 -4.40 13.06 13.01
N THR A 175 -5.63 12.97 13.53
CA THR A 175 -6.22 11.71 13.99
C THR A 175 -6.78 10.90 12.82
N PHE A 176 -6.52 9.60 12.85
CA PHE A 176 -7.22 8.62 12.01
C PHE A 176 -8.41 8.08 12.79
N PRO A 177 -9.64 8.18 12.28
CA PRO A 177 -10.85 7.73 12.97
C PRO A 177 -11.01 6.20 12.99
#